data_cbfc52ec41c778b8102405effdee8bc6
#
_entry.id   cbfc52ec41c778b8102405effdee8bc6
#
_cell.length_a   1.000
_cell.length_b   1.000
_cell.length_c   1.000
_cell.angle_alpha   90.00
_cell.angle_beta   90.00
_cell.angle_gamma   90.00
#
_symmetry.space_group_name_H-M   'P 1'
#
loop_
_entity.id
_entity.type
_entity.pdbx_description
1 polymer ?
#
loop_
_entity_poly.entity_id
_entity_poly.type
_entity_poly.pdbx_seq_one_letter_code
_entity_poly.pdbx_strand_id
1 'polypeptide(L)'
;MDHWGGDHGDLPIFVVSHSPPGPAARWGYPLVTYATDGISSAMEQAKAAAGDRNVEVRGGITAQRALEAGVLDELQIHQIPVLLGRGRRLFDELPSLIELEIVRVIDTPEATHIRYRVQR
;
A
#
# COMPACT_ATOMS: atom_id res chain seq x y z
N MET A 1 15.02 6.98 -7.68
CA MET A 1 14.77 6.91 -6.81
C MET A 1 14.21 6.66 -6.52
N ASP A 2 14.17 6.52 -6.88
CA ASP A 2 13.91 6.73 -6.30
C ASP A 2 13.74 6.18 -5.26
N HIS A 3 14.29 6.17 -4.88
CA HIS A 3 14.07 5.73 -3.56
C HIS A 3 12.74 6.24 -3.11
N TRP A 4 12.14 5.46 -2.24
CA TRP A 4 10.81 5.83 -1.82
C TRP A 4 10.84 7.02 -0.87
N GLY A 5 11.88 7.18 -0.12
CA GLY A 5 11.91 7.99 1.08
C GLY A 5 11.84 9.49 0.96
N GLY A 6 11.54 10.05 -0.17
CA GLY A 6 11.44 11.48 -0.33
C GLY A 6 10.10 12.05 0.09
N ASP A 7 9.93 13.32 -0.10
CA ASP A 7 8.68 14.01 0.24
C ASP A 7 7.54 13.72 -0.72
N HIS A 8 7.81 13.12 -1.85
CA HIS A 8 6.81 12.77 -2.85
C HIS A 8 5.86 13.94 -3.16
N GLY A 9 6.43 15.11 -3.48
CA GLY A 9 5.65 16.28 -3.81
C GLY A 9 4.85 16.85 -2.66
N ASP A 10 5.43 16.84 -1.48
CA ASP A 10 4.84 17.37 -0.24
C ASP A 10 3.66 16.55 0.27
N LEU A 11 3.55 15.30 -0.13
CA LEU A 11 2.54 14.40 0.44
C LEU A 11 3.01 13.82 1.76
N PRO A 12 2.16 13.80 2.79
CA PRO A 12 2.50 13.09 4.03
C PRO A 12 2.64 11.60 3.77
N ILE A 13 3.63 10.99 4.42
CA ILE A 13 3.91 9.56 4.29
C ILE A 13 3.90 8.96 5.68
N PHE A 14 3.17 7.85 5.83
CA PHE A 14 3.09 7.10 7.08
C PHE A 14 3.73 5.74 6.87
N VAL A 15 4.79 5.45 7.61
CA VAL A 15 5.50 4.19 7.52
C VAL A 15 5.03 3.30 8.66
N VAL A 16 4.50 2.12 8.33
CA VAL A 16 4.07 1.15 9.34
C VAL A 16 5.30 0.37 9.79
N SER A 17 5.58 0.39 11.08
CA SER A 17 6.77 -0.22 11.63
C SER A 17 6.46 -0.79 13.00
N HIS A 18 7.20 -1.84 13.39
CA HIS A 18 7.06 -2.44 14.71
C HIS A 18 7.80 -1.66 15.78
N SER A 19 8.74 -0.82 15.40
CA SER A 19 9.55 -0.07 16.33
C SER A 19 9.82 1.32 15.79
N PRO A 20 10.11 2.30 16.67
CA PRO A 20 10.45 3.63 16.20
C PRO A 20 11.72 3.59 15.35
N PRO A 21 11.84 4.48 14.39
CA PRO A 21 13.04 4.55 13.55
C PRO A 21 14.22 5.11 14.33
N GLY A 22 15.41 4.77 13.87
CA GLY A 22 16.59 5.47 14.37
C GLY A 22 16.60 6.93 13.91
N PRO A 23 17.42 7.77 14.53
CA PRO A 23 17.43 9.20 14.18
C PRO A 23 17.70 9.47 12.70
N ALA A 24 18.57 8.69 12.07
CA ALA A 24 18.93 8.92 10.68
C ALA A 24 17.79 8.62 9.71
N ALA A 25 16.87 7.76 10.10
CA ALA A 25 15.77 7.36 9.20
C ALA A 25 14.79 8.50 8.94
N ARG A 26 14.73 9.48 9.82
CA ARG A 26 13.78 10.60 9.70
C ARG A 26 14.43 11.88 9.24
N TRP A 27 15.73 11.84 9.10
CA TRP A 27 16.49 13.03 8.77
C TRP A 27 16.18 13.49 7.36
N GLY A 28 15.84 14.76 7.20
CA GLY A 28 15.55 15.32 5.91
C GLY A 28 14.16 15.06 5.35
N TYR A 29 13.30 14.36 6.09
CA TYR A 29 11.96 14.01 5.60
C TYR A 29 10.90 14.37 6.64
N PRO A 30 10.58 15.66 6.80
CA PRO A 30 9.65 16.09 7.86
C PRO A 30 8.22 15.59 7.68
N LEU A 31 7.82 15.24 6.46
CA LEU A 31 6.47 14.74 6.21
C LEU A 31 6.33 13.23 6.43
N VAL A 32 7.42 12.54 6.77
CA VAL A 32 7.39 11.12 7.03
C VAL A 32 7.11 10.87 8.50
N THR A 33 6.06 10.11 8.77
CA THR A 33 5.67 9.72 10.12
C THR A 33 5.74 8.21 10.24
N TYR A 34 6.37 7.71 11.29
CA TYR A 34 6.43 6.27 11.55
C TYR A 34 5.31 5.90 12.50
N ALA A 35 4.39 5.07 12.02
CA ALA A 35 3.27 4.59 12.81
C ALA A 35 3.64 3.23 13.40
N THR A 36 3.71 3.16 14.73
CA THR A 36 4.16 1.95 15.42
C THR A 36 3.02 1.19 16.07
N ASP A 37 1.79 1.66 15.94
CA ASP A 37 0.61 1.08 16.57
C ASP A 37 -0.17 0.15 15.64
N GLY A 38 0.43 -0.26 14.53
CA GLY A 38 -0.20 -1.18 13.59
C GLY A 38 -0.84 -0.49 12.41
N ILE A 39 -1.36 -1.32 11.49
CA ILE A 39 -1.88 -0.83 10.22
C ILE A 39 -3.16 0.00 10.38
N SER A 40 -4.02 -0.37 11.32
CA SER A 40 -5.27 0.36 11.51
C SER A 40 -5.00 1.78 12.01
N SER A 41 -4.09 1.94 12.95
CA SER A 41 -3.69 3.26 13.43
C SER A 41 -3.03 4.08 12.34
N ALA A 42 -2.14 3.45 11.57
CA ALA A 42 -1.48 4.12 10.46
C ALA A 42 -2.51 4.62 9.44
N MET A 43 -3.51 3.80 9.15
CA MET A 43 -4.55 4.16 8.19
C MET A 43 -5.41 5.31 8.71
N GLU A 44 -5.75 5.31 9.99
CA GLU A 44 -6.49 6.42 10.58
C GLU A 44 -5.73 7.73 10.47
N GLN A 45 -4.44 7.70 10.76
CA GLN A 45 -3.59 8.88 10.65
C GLN A 45 -3.50 9.36 9.20
N ALA A 46 -3.34 8.42 8.26
CA ALA A 46 -3.24 8.76 6.86
C ALA A 46 -4.55 9.35 6.34
N LYS A 47 -5.69 8.78 6.72
CA LYS A 47 -6.98 9.30 6.30
C LYS A 47 -7.25 10.69 6.89
N ALA A 48 -6.83 10.91 8.13
CA ALA A 48 -6.97 12.23 8.74
C ALA A 48 -6.15 13.26 7.99
N ALA A 49 -4.93 12.91 7.59
CA ALA A 49 -4.08 13.81 6.84
C ALA A 49 -4.59 14.05 5.40
N ALA A 50 -5.23 13.03 4.82
CA ALA A 50 -5.73 13.13 3.45
C ALA A 50 -7.03 13.94 3.35
N GLY A 51 -7.81 14.01 4.43
CA GLY A 51 -9.11 14.65 4.40
C GLY A 51 -10.07 13.85 3.52
N ASP A 52 -10.54 14.46 2.44
CA ASP A 52 -11.42 13.80 1.48
C ASP A 52 -10.66 13.20 0.29
N ARG A 53 -9.34 13.25 0.30
CA ARG A 53 -8.52 12.66 -0.74
C ARG A 53 -8.27 11.18 -0.48
N ASN A 54 -7.76 10.50 -1.49
CA ASN A 54 -7.43 9.09 -1.37
C ASN A 54 -6.12 8.88 -0.62
N VAL A 55 -6.03 7.73 0.03
CA VAL A 55 -4.79 7.26 0.65
C VAL A 55 -4.26 6.12 -0.21
N GLU A 56 -3.00 6.24 -0.63
CA GLU A 56 -2.34 5.20 -1.41
C GLU A 56 -1.48 4.33 -0.51
N VAL A 57 -1.66 3.02 -0.63
CA VAL A 57 -0.88 2.03 0.11
C VAL A 57 0.14 1.42 -0.85
N ARG A 58 1.40 1.41 -0.45
CA ARG A 58 2.48 0.84 -1.26
C ARG A 58 3.15 -0.32 -0.55
N GLY A 59 3.61 -1.27 -1.35
CA GLY A 59 4.31 -2.44 -0.85
C GLY A 59 3.39 -3.60 -0.58
N GLY A 60 3.82 -4.81 -0.97
CA GLY A 60 2.97 -6.00 -0.88
C GLY A 60 2.64 -6.38 0.55
N ILE A 61 3.58 -6.26 1.47
CA ILE A 61 3.35 -6.60 2.87
C ILE A 61 2.35 -5.65 3.49
N THR A 62 2.50 -4.36 3.24
CA THR A 62 1.57 -3.36 3.79
C THR A 62 0.18 -3.54 3.20
N ALA A 63 0.08 -3.84 1.90
CA ALA A 63 -1.21 -4.08 1.27
C ALA A 63 -1.89 -5.32 1.87
N GLN A 64 -1.14 -6.39 2.11
CA GLN A 64 -1.70 -7.57 2.75
C GLN A 64 -2.22 -7.27 4.15
N ARG A 65 -1.44 -6.53 4.94
CA ARG A 65 -1.87 -6.15 6.29
C ARG A 65 -3.13 -5.29 6.25
N ALA A 66 -3.23 -4.40 5.27
CA ALA A 66 -4.42 -3.57 5.11
C ALA A 66 -5.64 -4.42 4.73
N LEU A 67 -5.46 -5.44 3.90
CA LEU A 67 -6.54 -6.37 3.58
C LEU A 67 -6.98 -7.16 4.80
N GLU A 68 -6.03 -7.67 5.56
CA GLU A 68 -6.32 -8.44 6.77
C GLU A 68 -7.10 -7.62 7.79
N ALA A 69 -6.75 -6.35 7.92
CA ALA A 69 -7.39 -5.44 8.87
C ALA A 69 -8.73 -4.88 8.37
N GLY A 70 -9.09 -5.14 7.12
CA GLY A 70 -10.35 -4.65 6.56
C GLY A 70 -10.35 -3.16 6.26
N VAL A 71 -9.18 -2.57 6.07
CA VAL A 71 -9.08 -1.12 5.84
C VAL A 71 -8.68 -0.75 4.42
N LEU A 72 -8.55 -1.73 3.53
CA LEU A 72 -8.25 -1.48 2.13
C LEU A 72 -9.54 -1.50 1.32
N ASP A 73 -9.81 -0.44 0.59
CA ASP A 73 -11.04 -0.30 -0.18
C ASP A 73 -10.90 -0.78 -1.62
N GLU A 74 -9.76 -0.47 -2.24
CA GLU A 74 -9.49 -0.81 -3.63
C GLU A 74 -8.10 -1.38 -3.78
N LEU A 75 -7.95 -2.26 -4.75
CA LEU A 75 -6.69 -2.90 -5.06
C LEU A 75 -6.46 -2.78 -6.55
N GLN A 76 -5.28 -2.31 -6.95
CA GLN A 76 -4.93 -2.23 -8.36
C GLN A 76 -3.72 -3.10 -8.62
N ILE A 77 -3.84 -4.00 -9.59
CA ILE A 77 -2.79 -4.94 -9.95
C ILE A 77 -2.35 -4.65 -11.38
N HIS A 78 -1.04 -4.58 -11.58
CA HIS A 78 -0.45 -4.44 -12.90
C HIS A 78 0.23 -5.76 -13.24
N GLN A 79 -0.38 -6.51 -14.15
CA GLN A 79 0.16 -7.80 -14.55
C GLN A 79 1.04 -7.63 -15.78
N ILE A 80 2.32 -7.85 -15.59
CA ILE A 80 3.33 -7.74 -16.64
C ILE A 80 3.44 -9.10 -17.33
N PRO A 81 3.53 -9.17 -18.68
CA PRO A 81 3.56 -10.44 -19.39
C PRO A 81 4.94 -11.10 -19.34
N VAL A 82 5.40 -11.41 -18.14
CA VAL A 82 6.69 -12.05 -17.87
C VAL A 82 6.51 -13.09 -16.78
N LEU A 83 7.08 -14.26 -16.99
CA LEU A 83 7.15 -15.28 -15.97
C LEU A 83 8.55 -15.26 -15.36
N LEU A 84 8.63 -14.79 -14.11
CA LEU A 84 9.93 -14.63 -13.45
C LEU A 84 10.57 -15.96 -13.07
N GLY A 85 9.75 -16.98 -12.85
CA GLY A 85 10.24 -18.27 -12.40
C GLY A 85 10.45 -18.37 -10.91
N ARG A 86 10.60 -17.26 -10.22
CA ARG A 86 10.74 -17.17 -8.77
C ARG A 86 10.42 -15.77 -8.33
N GLY A 87 10.25 -15.57 -7.04
CA GLY A 87 9.93 -14.28 -6.48
C GLY A 87 9.04 -14.41 -5.27
N ARG A 88 8.62 -13.30 -4.72
CA ARG A 88 7.69 -13.28 -3.61
C ARG A 88 6.27 -13.32 -4.11
N ARG A 89 5.40 -13.96 -3.35
CA ARG A 89 3.97 -13.88 -3.60
C ARG A 89 3.50 -12.47 -3.29
N LEU A 90 2.55 -12.00 -4.08
CA LEU A 90 1.91 -10.73 -3.77
C LEU A 90 1.13 -10.83 -2.46
N PHE A 91 0.39 -11.92 -2.28
CA PHE A 91 -0.33 -12.19 -1.04
C PHE A 91 0.02 -13.58 -0.53
N ASP A 92 0.34 -13.65 0.76
CA ASP A 92 0.47 -14.91 1.48
C ASP A 92 -0.90 -15.36 1.96
N GLU A 93 -0.94 -16.27 2.93
CA GLU A 93 -2.20 -16.71 3.49
C GLU A 93 -2.96 -15.55 4.09
N LEU A 94 -4.24 -15.51 3.81
CA LEU A 94 -5.16 -14.53 4.37
C LEU A 94 -6.08 -15.23 5.37
N PRO A 95 -6.57 -14.53 6.39
CA PRO A 95 -7.39 -15.17 7.43
C PRO A 95 -8.72 -15.71 6.90
N SER A 96 -9.19 -15.21 5.78
CA SER A 96 -10.43 -15.68 5.19
C SER A 96 -10.43 -15.37 3.70
N LEU A 97 -11.43 -15.92 2.99
CA LEU A 97 -11.66 -15.58 1.61
C LEU A 97 -12.04 -14.11 1.51
N ILE A 98 -11.42 -13.41 0.55
CA ILE A 98 -11.76 -12.02 0.27
C ILE A 98 -12.22 -11.95 -1.17
N GLU A 99 -13.44 -11.50 -1.38
CA GLU A 99 -13.98 -11.36 -2.72
C GLU A 99 -13.69 -9.98 -3.26
N LEU A 100 -13.43 -9.92 -4.55
CA LEU A 100 -13.10 -8.69 -5.26
C LEU A 100 -14.09 -8.48 -6.40
N GLU A 101 -14.44 -7.23 -6.64
CA GLU A 101 -15.23 -6.85 -7.79
C GLU A 101 -14.33 -6.15 -8.79
N ILE A 102 -14.34 -6.58 -10.04
CA ILE A 102 -13.56 -5.91 -11.09
C ILE A 102 -14.26 -4.62 -11.44
N VAL A 103 -13.57 -3.51 -11.23
CA VAL A 103 -14.09 -2.17 -11.51
C VAL A 103 -13.63 -1.70 -12.87
N ARG A 104 -12.40 -2.02 -13.24
CA ARG A 104 -11.83 -1.52 -14.49
C ARG A 104 -10.69 -2.40 -14.94
N VAL A 105 -10.61 -2.61 -16.25
CA VAL A 105 -9.49 -3.33 -16.88
C VAL A 105 -8.95 -2.46 -18.00
N ILE A 106 -7.65 -2.25 -18.00
CA ILE A 106 -6.95 -1.58 -19.10
C ILE A 106 -5.89 -2.53 -19.60
N ASP A 107 -5.97 -2.91 -20.85
CA ASP A 107 -5.04 -3.84 -21.45
C ASP A 107 -4.15 -3.12 -22.45
N THR A 108 -2.84 -3.27 -22.28
CA THR A 108 -1.85 -2.69 -23.20
C THR A 108 -0.83 -3.77 -23.56
N PRO A 109 -0.01 -3.58 -24.60
CA PRO A 109 1.03 -4.55 -24.90
C PRO A 109 2.03 -4.77 -23.79
N GLU A 110 2.21 -3.78 -22.91
CA GLU A 110 3.19 -3.87 -21.83
C GLU A 110 2.63 -4.49 -20.56
N ALA A 111 1.32 -4.36 -20.32
CA ALA A 111 0.74 -4.84 -19.07
C ALA A 111 -0.77 -4.81 -19.11
N THR A 112 -1.39 -5.62 -18.27
CA THR A 112 -2.83 -5.52 -17.99
C THR A 112 -3.00 -4.90 -16.62
N HIS A 113 -3.78 -3.84 -16.55
CA HIS A 113 -4.03 -3.10 -15.33
C HIS A 113 -5.44 -3.37 -14.87
N ILE A 114 -5.60 -3.94 -13.67
CA ILE A 114 -6.91 -4.31 -13.16
C ILE A 114 -7.15 -3.59 -11.83
N ARG A 115 -8.27 -2.89 -11.74
CA ARG A 115 -8.70 -2.27 -10.50
C ARG A 115 -9.85 -3.07 -9.93
N TYR A 116 -9.69 -3.44 -8.67
CA TYR A 116 -10.70 -4.18 -7.93
C TYR A 116 -11.23 -3.35 -6.77
N ARG A 117 -12.50 -3.54 -6.46
CA ARG A 117 -13.07 -3.08 -5.18
C ARG A 117 -13.12 -4.27 -4.25
N VAL A 118 -12.64 -4.06 -3.03
CA VAL A 118 -12.66 -5.11 -2.01
C VAL A 118 -14.08 -5.23 -1.47
N GLN A 119 -14.63 -6.44 -1.53
CA GLN A 119 -15.96 -6.72 -1.01
C GLN A 119 -15.86 -7.02 0.48
N ARG A 120 -16.81 -6.46 1.25
CA ARG A 120 -16.85 -6.69 2.69
C ARG A 120 -18.22 -7.12 3.13
#